data_32a5ba3866f85fbf4148cc740da40ea3
#
_entry.id   32a5ba3866f85fbf4148cc740da40ea3
#
_cell.length_a   1.000
_cell.length_b   1.000
_cell.length_c   1.000
_cell.angle_alpha   90.00
_cell.angle_beta   90.00
_cell.angle_gamma   90.00
#
_symmetry.space_group_name_H-M   'P 1'
#
loop_
_entity.id
_entity.type
_entity.pdbx_description
1 polymer ?
#
loop_
_entity_poly.entity_id
_entity_poly.type
_entity_poly.pdbx_seq_one_letter_code
_entity_poly.pdbx_strand_id
1 'polypeptide(L)'
;MAETVTHTLDVPGGVLVYDVTGPLPPADGQRALFMIGHPMGSSGFAELASHFPDRTVVSYDPRGCDRSEVADADHSPRQNAEDVHQLIGLVGGGPVDVFGSSGGAVTGLALVSQYPDDVGVLVAHEPPILGVLPDAANVREAFRTVTEAYHQGGFGAGMAAFIALTSVEGEFTSAHLAQPAPDPAMFGLPTGDDGGRDNVLLSGISDPVIEYRLDPDAVDAAPTTVVIAAGEESRNQVPGRAAAEVARILGTELAMFPSHHGGFNGGEGPYAGKPVEFAAKLREVLAR
;
A
#
# COMPACT_ATOMS: atom_id res chain seq x y z
N MET A 1 2.23 -22.55 -14.07
CA MET A 1 2.27 -21.14 -13.59
C MET A 1 2.88 -20.32 -14.70
N ALA A 2 2.37 -19.11 -14.96
CA ALA A 2 3.03 -18.19 -15.90
C ALA A 2 4.43 -17.85 -15.36
N GLU A 3 5.38 -17.68 -16.26
CA GLU A 3 6.75 -17.28 -15.90
C GLU A 3 6.76 -15.82 -15.44
N THR A 4 7.47 -15.53 -14.38
CA THR A 4 7.73 -14.16 -13.92
C THR A 4 9.09 -13.72 -14.43
N VAL A 5 9.13 -12.58 -15.09
CA VAL A 5 10.38 -11.97 -15.61
C VAL A 5 10.62 -10.66 -14.88
N THR A 6 11.81 -10.53 -14.31
CA THR A 6 12.25 -9.30 -13.64
C THR A 6 12.88 -8.35 -14.63
N HIS A 7 12.51 -7.08 -14.55
CA HIS A 7 12.98 -5.98 -15.37
C HIS A 7 13.46 -4.82 -14.51
N THR A 8 14.11 -3.86 -15.16
CA THR A 8 14.56 -2.62 -14.53
C THR A 8 14.14 -1.39 -15.34
N LEU A 9 13.90 -0.29 -14.63
CA LEU A 9 13.70 1.04 -15.20
C LEU A 9 14.72 1.99 -14.59
N ASP A 10 15.55 2.61 -15.46
CA ASP A 10 16.44 3.68 -15.03
C ASP A 10 15.63 4.94 -14.69
N VAL A 11 15.85 5.49 -13.51
CA VAL A 11 15.21 6.71 -13.01
C VAL A 11 16.30 7.66 -12.49
N PRO A 12 15.99 8.96 -12.35
CA PRO A 12 16.91 9.86 -11.68
C PRO A 12 17.31 9.35 -10.29
N GLY A 13 18.61 9.18 -10.08
CA GLY A 13 19.18 8.70 -8.82
C GLY A 13 19.36 7.19 -8.70
N GLY A 14 18.91 6.38 -9.68
CA GLY A 14 19.09 4.93 -9.59
C GLY A 14 18.19 4.11 -10.50
N VAL A 15 17.76 2.97 -10.00
CA VAL A 15 17.02 1.96 -10.78
C VAL A 15 15.83 1.46 -9.98
N LEU A 16 14.67 1.37 -10.65
CA LEU A 16 13.50 0.64 -10.15
C LEU A 16 13.53 -0.79 -10.69
N VAL A 17 13.12 -1.73 -9.86
CA VAL A 17 12.96 -3.14 -10.22
C VAL A 17 11.47 -3.48 -10.27
N TYR A 18 11.05 -4.15 -11.34
CA TYR A 18 9.67 -4.60 -11.48
C TYR A 18 9.59 -6.00 -12.08
N ASP A 19 8.53 -6.70 -11.72
CA ASP A 19 8.25 -8.05 -12.17
C ASP A 19 7.02 -8.07 -13.06
N VAL A 20 7.11 -8.83 -14.15
CA VAL A 20 6.00 -9.10 -15.05
C VAL A 20 5.72 -10.58 -15.06
N THR A 21 4.49 -10.96 -14.71
CA THR A 21 4.01 -12.34 -14.78
C THR A 21 2.96 -12.43 -15.89
N GLY A 22 3.23 -13.23 -16.91
CA GLY A 22 2.36 -13.37 -18.08
C GLY A 22 2.88 -12.65 -19.33
N PRO A 23 2.12 -12.69 -20.46
CA PRO A 23 2.57 -12.16 -21.73
C PRO A 23 2.56 -10.62 -21.77
N LEU A 24 3.55 -10.05 -22.48
CA LEU A 24 3.56 -8.65 -22.91
C LEU A 24 3.62 -8.57 -24.44
N PRO A 25 2.70 -7.81 -25.08
CA PRO A 25 1.54 -7.14 -24.49
C PRO A 25 0.55 -8.13 -23.88
N PRO A 26 -0.37 -7.67 -23.00
CA PRO A 26 -1.41 -8.53 -22.44
C PRO A 26 -2.21 -9.25 -23.52
N ALA A 27 -2.59 -10.51 -23.26
CA ALA A 27 -3.33 -11.31 -24.24
C ALA A 27 -4.78 -10.79 -24.42
N ASP A 28 -5.31 -10.95 -25.61
CA ASP A 28 -6.74 -10.79 -25.94
C ASP A 28 -7.39 -9.46 -25.55
N GLY A 29 -6.62 -8.36 -25.55
CA GLY A 29 -7.14 -7.03 -25.25
C GLY A 29 -7.52 -6.82 -23.76
N GLN A 30 -7.11 -7.72 -22.89
CA GLN A 30 -7.27 -7.51 -21.45
C GLN A 30 -6.27 -6.45 -20.95
N ARG A 31 -6.70 -5.65 -19.96
CA ARG A 31 -5.79 -4.72 -19.31
C ARG A 31 -4.81 -5.47 -18.42
N ALA A 32 -3.55 -5.04 -18.37
CA ALA A 32 -2.63 -5.51 -17.34
C ALA A 32 -3.16 -5.17 -15.95
N LEU A 33 -2.86 -6.01 -14.96
CA LEU A 33 -3.16 -5.76 -13.55
C LEU A 33 -1.89 -5.35 -12.83
N PHE A 34 -1.83 -4.10 -12.41
CA PHE A 34 -0.76 -3.60 -11.55
C PHE A 34 -1.11 -3.86 -10.10
N MET A 35 -0.19 -4.48 -9.35
CA MET A 35 -0.28 -4.67 -7.91
C MET A 35 0.80 -3.83 -7.25
N ILE A 36 0.41 -2.79 -6.55
CA ILE A 36 1.31 -1.78 -6.01
C ILE A 36 1.18 -1.61 -4.50
N GLY A 37 2.30 -1.56 -3.82
CA GLY A 37 2.43 -1.32 -2.38
C GLY A 37 3.32 -0.11 -2.10
N HIS A 38 3.41 0.27 -0.83
CA HIS A 38 4.46 1.12 -0.29
C HIS A 38 4.43 1.02 1.25
N PRO A 39 5.56 0.73 1.92
CA PRO A 39 6.89 0.42 1.34
C PRO A 39 7.03 -1.02 0.82
N MET A 40 6.00 -1.84 0.91
CA MET A 40 6.01 -3.23 0.44
C MET A 40 6.21 -3.29 -1.07
N GLY A 41 7.21 -4.05 -1.51
CA GLY A 41 7.49 -4.26 -2.92
C GLY A 41 6.78 -5.48 -3.52
N SER A 42 7.25 -5.88 -4.69
CA SER A 42 6.64 -6.91 -5.54
C SER A 42 6.48 -8.27 -4.86
N SER A 43 7.44 -8.64 -4.00
CA SER A 43 7.42 -9.93 -3.29
C SER A 43 6.18 -10.10 -2.41
N GLY A 44 5.65 -9.01 -1.85
CA GLY A 44 4.44 -9.00 -1.04
C GLY A 44 3.16 -9.34 -1.82
N PHE A 45 3.20 -9.28 -3.14
CA PHE A 45 2.05 -9.61 -3.99
C PHE A 45 2.15 -10.99 -4.67
N ALA A 46 3.23 -11.74 -4.45
CA ALA A 46 3.48 -12.99 -5.15
C ALA A 46 2.34 -14.01 -4.99
N GLU A 47 1.81 -14.14 -3.77
CA GLU A 47 0.68 -15.02 -3.50
C GLU A 47 -0.58 -14.56 -4.25
N LEU A 48 -0.95 -13.28 -4.11
CA LEU A 48 -2.12 -12.73 -4.80
C LEU A 48 -2.00 -12.86 -6.33
N ALA A 49 -0.83 -12.55 -6.90
CA ALA A 49 -0.56 -12.65 -8.33
C ALA A 49 -0.75 -14.08 -8.86
N SER A 50 -0.42 -15.10 -8.06
CA SER A 50 -0.59 -16.51 -8.43
C SER A 50 -2.03 -16.88 -8.72
N HIS A 51 -2.99 -16.14 -8.17
CA HIS A 51 -4.43 -16.31 -8.39
C HIS A 51 -4.95 -15.63 -9.66
N PHE A 52 -4.08 -14.99 -10.46
CA PHE A 52 -4.42 -14.32 -11.72
C PHE A 52 -3.64 -14.91 -12.92
N PRO A 53 -3.64 -16.25 -13.13
CA PRO A 53 -2.85 -16.89 -14.19
C PRO A 53 -3.34 -16.56 -15.60
N ASP A 54 -4.51 -15.98 -15.72
CA ASP A 54 -5.20 -15.56 -16.94
C ASP A 54 -4.94 -14.09 -17.31
N ARG A 55 -4.17 -13.36 -16.49
CA ARG A 55 -3.86 -11.93 -16.72
C ARG A 55 -2.35 -11.69 -16.72
N THR A 56 -1.93 -10.65 -17.41
CA THR A 56 -0.61 -10.08 -17.17
C THR A 56 -0.65 -9.30 -15.87
N VAL A 57 0.19 -9.68 -14.91
CA VAL A 57 0.34 -9.00 -13.61
C VAL A 57 1.68 -8.30 -13.59
N VAL A 58 1.69 -7.04 -13.17
CA VAL A 58 2.89 -6.22 -12.99
C VAL A 58 2.96 -5.77 -11.54
N SER A 59 4.10 -5.96 -10.90
CA SER A 59 4.38 -5.44 -9.56
C SER A 59 5.79 -4.85 -9.53
N TYR A 60 6.05 -3.91 -8.65
CA TYR A 60 7.36 -3.26 -8.56
C TYR A 60 7.79 -3.05 -7.13
N ASP A 61 9.07 -2.82 -6.95
CA ASP A 61 9.64 -2.39 -5.69
C ASP A 61 9.71 -0.84 -5.71
N PRO A 62 9.03 -0.14 -4.77
CA PRO A 62 9.07 1.32 -4.74
C PRO A 62 10.48 1.86 -4.53
N ARG A 63 10.70 3.14 -4.84
CA ARG A 63 11.99 3.83 -4.65
C ARG A 63 12.55 3.58 -3.26
N GLY A 64 13.82 3.17 -3.17
CA GLY A 64 14.51 2.91 -1.92
C GLY A 64 13.95 1.74 -1.11
N CYS A 65 13.12 0.90 -1.72
CA CYS A 65 12.54 -0.29 -1.11
C CYS A 65 13.03 -1.55 -1.82
N ASP A 66 13.24 -2.62 -1.05
CA ASP A 66 13.62 -3.94 -1.53
C ASP A 66 14.80 -3.90 -2.55
N ARG A 67 14.55 -4.23 -3.83
CA ARG A 67 15.58 -4.29 -4.89
C ARG A 67 15.77 -2.97 -5.64
N SER A 68 14.91 -1.97 -5.41
CA SER A 68 14.98 -0.67 -6.09
C SER A 68 15.94 0.26 -5.37
N GLU A 69 17.14 0.42 -5.94
CA GLU A 69 18.19 1.26 -5.39
C GLU A 69 18.12 2.67 -6.01
N VAL A 70 17.62 3.62 -5.25
CA VAL A 70 17.52 5.03 -5.66
C VAL A 70 18.09 5.91 -4.55
N ALA A 71 19.13 6.67 -4.87
CA ALA A 71 19.73 7.63 -3.94
C ALA A 71 18.74 8.79 -3.68
N ASP A 72 18.69 9.24 -2.42
CA ASP A 72 17.82 10.35 -1.99
C ASP A 72 16.36 10.17 -2.46
N ALA A 73 15.82 8.96 -2.27
CA ALA A 73 14.49 8.58 -2.75
C ALA A 73 13.41 9.50 -2.18
N ASP A 74 12.63 10.12 -3.07
CA ASP A 74 11.39 10.80 -2.70
C ASP A 74 10.26 9.77 -2.56
N HIS A 75 9.81 9.53 -1.34
CA HIS A 75 8.73 8.60 -1.02
C HIS A 75 7.34 9.23 -1.10
N SER A 76 7.22 10.42 -1.69
CA SER A 76 5.91 11.07 -1.85
C SER A 76 5.00 10.26 -2.80
N PRO A 77 3.68 10.22 -2.54
CA PRO A 77 2.73 9.56 -3.45
C PRO A 77 2.77 10.12 -4.88
N ARG A 78 3.13 11.40 -5.03
CA ARG A 78 3.28 12.03 -6.36
C ARG A 78 4.43 11.43 -7.14
N GLN A 79 5.59 11.23 -6.50
CA GLN A 79 6.75 10.63 -7.13
C GLN A 79 6.51 9.14 -7.41
N ASN A 80 5.89 8.42 -6.47
CA ASN A 80 5.53 7.02 -6.69
C ASN A 80 4.52 6.86 -7.85
N ALA A 81 3.57 7.80 -7.99
CA ALA A 81 2.64 7.83 -9.12
C ALA A 81 3.34 8.07 -10.46
N GLU A 82 4.33 8.98 -10.51
CA GLU A 82 5.19 9.19 -11.68
C GLU A 82 5.92 7.89 -12.09
N ASP A 83 6.45 7.16 -11.11
CA ASP A 83 7.14 5.88 -11.37
C ASP A 83 6.18 4.85 -11.98
N VAL A 84 4.98 4.72 -11.40
CA VAL A 84 3.96 3.79 -11.93
C VAL A 84 3.51 4.22 -13.33
N HIS A 85 3.35 5.52 -13.60
CA HIS A 85 3.05 6.04 -14.93
C HIS A 85 4.11 5.60 -15.97
N GLN A 86 5.40 5.75 -15.62
CA GLN A 86 6.48 5.32 -16.51
C GLN A 86 6.47 3.80 -16.75
N LEU A 87 6.22 3.00 -15.69
CA LEU A 87 6.08 1.55 -15.82
C LEU A 87 4.90 1.15 -16.72
N ILE A 88 3.76 1.85 -16.62
CA ILE A 88 2.60 1.64 -17.49
C ILE A 88 3.00 1.87 -18.96
N GLY A 89 3.77 2.93 -19.25
CA GLY A 89 4.29 3.20 -20.59
C GLY A 89 5.16 2.06 -21.14
N LEU A 90 5.99 1.44 -20.28
CA LEU A 90 6.89 0.35 -20.69
C LEU A 90 6.17 -0.97 -20.99
N VAL A 91 5.05 -1.23 -20.33
CA VAL A 91 4.30 -2.49 -20.54
C VAL A 91 3.23 -2.40 -21.63
N GLY A 92 3.21 -1.33 -22.39
CA GLY A 92 2.33 -1.19 -23.56
C GLY A 92 1.34 -0.02 -23.47
N GLY A 93 1.41 0.77 -22.41
CA GLY A 93 0.53 1.92 -22.16
C GLY A 93 -0.76 1.54 -21.46
N GLY A 94 -1.52 2.57 -21.06
CA GLY A 94 -2.82 2.43 -20.41
C GLY A 94 -4.01 2.34 -21.36
N PRO A 95 -5.22 2.21 -20.81
CA PRO A 95 -5.46 2.09 -19.38
C PRO A 95 -5.15 0.68 -18.84
N VAL A 96 -4.61 0.62 -17.63
CA VAL A 96 -4.39 -0.61 -16.86
C VAL A 96 -5.39 -0.72 -15.71
N ASP A 97 -5.54 -1.91 -15.09
CA ASP A 97 -6.22 -2.01 -13.81
C ASP A 97 -5.18 -2.01 -12.68
N VAL A 98 -5.52 -1.37 -11.56
CA VAL A 98 -4.60 -1.22 -10.43
C VAL A 98 -5.25 -1.76 -9.15
N PHE A 99 -4.57 -2.65 -8.47
CA PHE A 99 -4.78 -2.97 -7.07
C PHE A 99 -3.66 -2.32 -6.25
N GLY A 100 -3.99 -1.28 -5.50
CA GLY A 100 -3.09 -0.60 -4.58
C GLY A 100 -3.42 -0.95 -3.14
N SER A 101 -2.43 -1.38 -2.33
CA SER A 101 -2.62 -1.66 -0.91
C SER A 101 -1.81 -0.73 -0.03
N SER A 102 -2.42 -0.24 1.06
CA SER A 102 -1.77 0.64 2.02
C SER A 102 -1.22 1.92 1.36
N GLY A 103 0.07 2.22 1.49
CA GLY A 103 0.69 3.33 0.76
C GLY A 103 0.59 3.21 -0.77
N GLY A 104 0.51 1.99 -1.31
CA GLY A 104 0.23 1.76 -2.72
C GLY A 104 -1.18 2.20 -3.13
N ALA A 105 -2.16 2.12 -2.23
CA ALA A 105 -3.50 2.68 -2.46
C ALA A 105 -3.47 4.21 -2.56
N VAL A 106 -2.65 4.86 -1.75
CA VAL A 106 -2.42 6.32 -1.83
C VAL A 106 -1.71 6.69 -3.13
N THR A 107 -0.71 5.89 -3.54
CA THR A 107 -0.05 6.02 -4.84
C THR A 107 -1.06 5.89 -6.00
N GLY A 108 -1.98 4.92 -5.94
CA GLY A 108 -3.03 4.73 -6.93
C GLY A 108 -3.97 5.94 -7.04
N LEU A 109 -4.38 6.53 -5.91
CA LEU A 109 -5.18 7.76 -5.89
C LEU A 109 -4.42 8.96 -6.47
N ALA A 110 -3.12 9.08 -6.17
CA ALA A 110 -2.26 10.09 -6.75
C ALA A 110 -2.07 9.89 -8.27
N LEU A 111 -1.94 8.63 -8.72
CA LEU A 111 -1.82 8.27 -10.14
C LEU A 111 -3.07 8.72 -10.92
N VAL A 112 -4.26 8.36 -10.45
CA VAL A 112 -5.53 8.77 -11.07
C VAL A 112 -5.65 10.29 -11.16
N SER A 113 -5.22 11.01 -10.11
CA SER A 113 -5.27 12.48 -10.09
C SER A 113 -4.27 13.13 -11.06
N GLN A 114 -3.10 12.52 -11.30
CA GLN A 114 -2.04 13.09 -12.13
C GLN A 114 -2.07 12.60 -13.58
N TYR A 115 -2.49 11.37 -13.78
CA TYR A 115 -2.49 10.66 -15.06
C TYR A 115 -3.85 9.97 -15.28
N PRO A 116 -4.93 10.73 -15.48
CA PRO A 116 -6.30 10.22 -15.47
C PRO A 116 -6.61 9.16 -16.52
N ASP A 117 -5.82 9.11 -17.60
CA ASP A 117 -6.04 8.15 -18.70
C ASP A 117 -5.28 6.82 -18.50
N ASP A 118 -4.45 6.72 -17.47
CA ASP A 118 -3.60 5.55 -17.23
C ASP A 118 -4.36 4.37 -16.61
N VAL A 119 -5.43 4.64 -15.86
CA VAL A 119 -6.09 3.64 -15.04
C VAL A 119 -7.55 3.45 -15.44
N GLY A 120 -7.92 2.21 -15.75
CA GLY A 120 -9.31 1.84 -16.03
C GLY A 120 -10.11 1.60 -14.75
N VAL A 121 -9.59 0.72 -13.89
CA VAL A 121 -10.15 0.45 -12.56
C VAL A 121 -9.04 0.56 -11.51
N LEU A 122 -9.26 1.38 -10.49
CA LEU A 122 -8.44 1.43 -9.28
C LEU A 122 -9.18 0.78 -8.11
N VAL A 123 -8.60 -0.25 -7.52
CA VAL A 123 -8.99 -0.76 -6.21
C VAL A 123 -7.98 -0.26 -5.19
N ALA A 124 -8.34 0.76 -4.41
CA ALA A 124 -7.53 1.36 -3.36
C ALA A 124 -7.87 0.71 -2.01
N HIS A 125 -7.08 -0.30 -1.63
CA HIS A 125 -7.27 -1.08 -0.42
C HIS A 125 -6.57 -0.41 0.76
N GLU A 126 -7.39 0.09 1.69
CA GLU A 126 -6.97 0.68 2.96
C GLU A 126 -5.91 1.78 2.84
N PRO A 127 -6.16 2.86 2.06
CA PRO A 127 -5.26 4.01 1.98
C PRO A 127 -5.15 4.72 3.34
N PRO A 128 -3.95 4.77 3.99
CA PRO A 128 -3.79 5.30 5.33
C PRO A 128 -3.66 6.83 5.34
N ILE A 129 -4.62 7.54 4.76
CA ILE A 129 -4.62 9.01 4.70
C ILE A 129 -5.10 9.57 6.05
N LEU A 130 -4.18 10.00 6.90
CA LEU A 130 -4.53 10.42 8.27
C LEU A 130 -5.39 11.68 8.31
N GLY A 131 -5.20 12.57 7.34
CA GLY A 131 -5.90 13.87 7.31
C GLY A 131 -7.42 13.78 7.22
N VAL A 132 -7.98 12.62 6.81
CA VAL A 132 -9.42 12.42 6.71
C VAL A 132 -10.08 11.93 8.01
N LEU A 133 -9.27 11.47 8.98
CA LEU A 133 -9.77 10.92 10.24
C LEU A 133 -10.20 12.00 11.22
N PRO A 134 -11.28 11.81 11.99
CA PRO A 134 -11.71 12.76 13.01
C PRO A 134 -10.70 12.95 14.13
N ASP A 135 -9.94 11.90 14.46
CA ASP A 135 -8.87 11.85 15.46
C ASP A 135 -7.46 11.98 14.87
N ALA A 136 -7.32 12.56 13.67
CA ALA A 136 -6.06 12.67 12.93
C ALA A 136 -4.88 13.20 13.77
N ALA A 137 -5.12 14.13 14.68
CA ALA A 137 -4.06 14.67 15.54
C ALA A 137 -3.47 13.62 16.48
N ASN A 138 -4.33 12.79 17.08
CA ASN A 138 -3.89 11.72 17.98
C ASN A 138 -3.19 10.60 17.19
N VAL A 139 -3.71 10.26 16.00
CA VAL A 139 -3.09 9.23 15.16
C VAL A 139 -1.70 9.68 14.69
N ARG A 140 -1.53 10.95 14.28
CA ARG A 140 -0.20 11.51 13.95
C ARG A 140 0.77 11.42 15.11
N GLU A 141 0.31 11.76 16.30
CA GLU A 141 1.14 11.65 17.50
C GLU A 141 1.55 10.19 17.76
N ALA A 142 0.66 9.21 17.55
CA ALA A 142 0.99 7.80 17.65
C ALA A 142 2.04 7.38 16.61
N PHE A 143 1.96 7.83 15.35
CA PHE A 143 3.00 7.59 14.33
C PHE A 143 4.34 8.23 14.73
N ARG A 144 4.31 9.44 15.30
CA ARG A 144 5.53 10.08 15.81
C ARG A 144 6.20 9.25 16.91
N THR A 145 5.42 8.62 17.79
CA THR A 145 6.00 7.73 18.82
C THR A 145 6.64 6.48 18.23
N VAL A 146 6.12 5.96 17.10
CA VAL A 146 6.75 4.86 16.35
C VAL A 146 8.13 5.28 15.83
N THR A 147 8.18 6.44 15.17
CA THR A 147 9.43 6.99 14.63
C THR A 147 10.46 7.26 15.74
N GLU A 148 10.02 7.81 16.87
CA GLU A 148 10.89 8.04 18.03
C GLU A 148 11.41 6.73 18.63
N ALA A 149 10.55 5.71 18.79
CA ALA A 149 10.96 4.40 19.26
C ALA A 149 12.01 3.76 18.35
N TYR A 150 11.83 3.87 17.03
CA TYR A 150 12.79 3.40 16.05
C TYR A 150 14.13 4.13 16.16
N HIS A 151 14.12 5.46 16.24
CA HIS A 151 15.37 6.23 16.35
C HIS A 151 16.10 6.05 17.69
N GLN A 152 15.40 5.66 18.75
CA GLN A 152 15.99 5.41 20.06
C GLN A 152 16.43 3.96 20.29
N GLY A 153 15.71 2.99 19.76
CA GLY A 153 15.87 1.58 20.07
C GLY A 153 15.98 0.63 18.88
N GLY A 154 16.09 1.15 17.64
CA GLY A 154 16.26 0.36 16.42
C GLY A 154 14.96 -0.32 15.94
N PHE A 155 15.13 -1.27 15.01
CA PHE A 155 14.03 -1.91 14.31
C PHE A 155 13.00 -2.55 15.25
N GLY A 156 13.46 -3.30 16.25
CA GLY A 156 12.52 -4.02 17.14
C GLY A 156 11.63 -3.09 17.92
N ALA A 157 12.16 -2.00 18.47
CA ALA A 157 11.39 -1.02 19.23
C ALA A 157 10.38 -0.27 18.34
N GLY A 158 10.81 0.18 17.15
CA GLY A 158 9.94 0.84 16.19
C GLY A 158 8.82 -0.07 15.70
N MET A 159 9.14 -1.31 15.35
CA MET A 159 8.16 -2.28 14.86
C MET A 159 7.16 -2.69 15.94
N ALA A 160 7.60 -2.88 17.19
CA ALA A 160 6.70 -3.16 18.30
C ALA A 160 5.68 -2.01 18.52
N ALA A 161 6.16 -0.77 18.47
CA ALA A 161 5.31 0.41 18.56
C ALA A 161 4.32 0.49 17.38
N PHE A 162 4.78 0.17 16.15
CA PHE A 162 3.92 0.14 14.96
C PHE A 162 2.83 -0.93 15.05
N ILE A 163 3.17 -2.15 15.48
CA ILE A 163 2.19 -3.23 15.68
C ILE A 163 1.15 -2.82 16.72
N ALA A 164 1.58 -2.24 17.84
CA ALA A 164 0.65 -1.77 18.88
C ALA A 164 -0.27 -0.68 18.33
N LEU A 165 0.25 0.29 17.56
CA LEU A 165 -0.55 1.34 16.92
C LEU A 165 -1.60 0.74 15.99
N THR A 166 -1.20 -0.16 15.10
CA THR A 166 -2.11 -0.75 14.09
C THR A 166 -3.13 -1.70 14.68
N SER A 167 -2.91 -2.18 15.92
CA SER A 167 -3.85 -3.04 16.65
C SER A 167 -4.96 -2.28 17.37
N VAL A 168 -4.88 -0.94 17.44
CA VAL A 168 -5.92 -0.13 18.10
C VAL A 168 -7.19 -0.12 17.24
N GLU A 169 -8.31 -0.46 17.86
CA GLU A 169 -9.63 -0.36 17.24
C GLU A 169 -10.36 0.91 17.69
N GLY A 170 -11.01 1.58 16.75
CA GLY A 170 -11.72 2.83 16.99
C GLY A 170 -10.80 4.05 17.02
N GLU A 171 -11.28 5.15 17.62
CA GLU A 171 -10.56 6.41 17.66
C GLU A 171 -9.42 6.42 18.68
N PHE A 172 -8.31 7.03 18.29
CA PHE A 172 -7.19 7.28 19.20
C PHE A 172 -7.52 8.37 20.21
N THR A 173 -7.34 8.04 21.47
CA THR A 173 -7.54 8.95 22.60
C THR A 173 -6.21 9.25 23.29
N SER A 174 -6.21 10.26 24.18
CA SER A 174 -5.06 10.53 25.05
C SER A 174 -4.65 9.36 25.93
N ALA A 175 -5.58 8.45 26.24
CA ALA A 175 -5.29 7.24 27.01
C ALA A 175 -4.44 6.24 26.21
N HIS A 176 -4.65 6.13 24.91
CA HIS A 176 -3.81 5.31 24.03
C HIS A 176 -2.38 5.87 23.94
N LEU A 177 -2.25 7.20 23.80
CA LEU A 177 -0.95 7.88 23.72
C LEU A 177 -0.15 7.84 25.02
N ALA A 178 -0.83 7.70 26.17
CA ALA A 178 -0.18 7.62 27.48
C ALA A 178 0.33 6.22 27.84
N GLN A 179 0.09 5.23 27.00
CA GLN A 179 0.58 3.88 27.24
C GLN A 179 2.11 3.79 27.08
N PRO A 180 2.79 2.99 27.90
CA PRO A 180 4.22 2.79 27.74
C PRO A 180 4.51 2.10 26.40
N ALA A 181 5.70 2.34 25.86
CA ALA A 181 6.15 1.64 24.67
C ALA A 181 6.14 0.11 24.90
N PRO A 182 5.63 -0.68 23.97
CA PRO A 182 5.56 -2.12 24.13
C PRO A 182 6.96 -2.75 24.08
N ASP A 183 7.16 -3.84 24.84
CA ASP A 183 8.39 -4.62 24.77
C ASP A 183 8.44 -5.40 23.45
N PRO A 184 9.48 -5.21 22.61
CA PRO A 184 9.65 -5.95 21.36
C PRO A 184 9.59 -7.48 21.52
N ALA A 185 10.07 -8.00 22.66
CA ALA A 185 10.02 -9.44 22.96
C ALA A 185 8.61 -10.02 22.96
N MET A 186 7.58 -9.23 23.26
CA MET A 186 6.18 -9.67 23.24
C MET A 186 5.71 -10.05 21.83
N PHE A 187 6.37 -9.52 20.80
CA PHE A 187 6.07 -9.77 19.38
C PHE A 187 7.13 -10.67 18.70
N GLY A 188 8.06 -11.23 19.48
CA GLY A 188 9.16 -12.03 18.93
C GLY A 188 10.19 -11.21 18.14
N LEU A 189 10.23 -9.90 18.38
CA LEU A 189 11.14 -8.97 17.70
C LEU A 189 12.48 -8.84 18.45
N PRO A 190 13.57 -8.41 17.76
CA PRO A 190 14.83 -8.11 18.41
C PRO A 190 14.69 -7.05 19.51
N THR A 191 15.34 -7.25 20.66
CA THR A 191 15.32 -6.29 21.77
C THR A 191 16.54 -5.37 21.80
N GLY A 192 17.56 -5.66 20.99
CA GLY A 192 18.77 -4.83 20.86
C GLY A 192 18.62 -3.82 19.72
N ASP A 193 19.28 -2.66 19.90
CA ASP A 193 19.40 -1.67 18.82
C ASP A 193 20.40 -2.19 17.78
N ASP A 194 19.94 -2.34 16.55
CA ASP A 194 20.74 -2.78 15.40
C ASP A 194 21.53 -1.64 14.73
N GLY A 195 21.33 -0.40 15.18
CA GLY A 195 21.96 0.81 14.63
C GLY A 195 21.35 1.29 13.32
N GLY A 196 20.42 0.58 12.72
CA GLY A 196 19.69 1.00 11.52
C GLY A 196 18.79 2.22 11.78
N ARG A 197 18.74 3.17 10.81
CA ARG A 197 17.93 4.40 10.94
C ARG A 197 17.24 4.80 9.64
N ASP A 198 17.28 3.94 8.62
CA ASP A 198 16.81 4.19 7.25
C ASP A 198 15.64 3.29 6.83
N ASN A 199 15.03 2.56 7.78
CA ASN A 199 13.85 1.74 7.47
C ASN A 199 12.69 2.62 6.98
N VAL A 200 12.22 2.37 5.76
CA VAL A 200 11.23 3.21 5.07
C VAL A 200 9.91 3.32 5.85
N LEU A 201 9.48 2.26 6.53
CA LEU A 201 8.24 2.25 7.31
C LEU A 201 8.36 3.01 8.64
N LEU A 202 9.54 2.96 9.29
CA LEU A 202 9.68 3.33 10.70
C LEU A 202 10.41 4.66 10.93
N SER A 203 11.21 5.10 9.95
CA SER A 203 12.09 6.28 10.11
C SER A 203 11.40 7.63 9.95
N GLY A 204 10.16 7.65 9.45
CA GLY A 204 9.43 8.86 9.10
C GLY A 204 9.68 9.35 7.67
N ILE A 205 10.59 8.74 6.91
CA ILE A 205 10.86 9.17 5.52
C ILE A 205 9.64 8.94 4.59
N SER A 206 8.73 8.04 4.94
CA SER A 206 7.47 7.79 4.22
C SER A 206 6.26 8.56 4.77
N ASP A 207 6.45 9.46 5.74
CA ASP A 207 5.36 10.31 6.26
C ASP A 207 4.55 11.05 5.18
N PRO A 208 5.14 11.48 4.03
CA PRO A 208 4.36 12.05 2.94
C PRO A 208 3.21 11.17 2.45
N VAL A 209 3.29 9.84 2.63
CA VAL A 209 2.22 8.91 2.25
C VAL A 209 1.00 9.07 3.16
N ILE A 210 1.21 9.05 4.48
CA ILE A 210 0.12 9.17 5.45
C ILE A 210 -0.43 10.61 5.55
N GLU A 211 0.37 11.60 5.14
CA GLU A 211 0.00 13.02 5.09
C GLU A 211 -0.49 13.45 3.69
N TYR A 212 -0.71 12.51 2.78
CA TYR A 212 -1.24 12.81 1.46
C TYR A 212 -2.56 13.58 1.55
N ARG A 213 -2.69 14.60 0.71
CA ARG A 213 -3.93 15.37 0.59
C ARG A 213 -4.68 14.88 -0.64
N LEU A 214 -5.76 14.16 -0.38
CA LEU A 214 -6.68 13.71 -1.42
C LEU A 214 -7.24 14.93 -2.17
N ASP A 215 -7.25 14.84 -3.49
CA ASP A 215 -7.95 15.79 -4.37
C ASP A 215 -9.20 15.08 -4.93
N PRO A 216 -10.37 15.24 -4.28
CA PRO A 216 -11.58 14.54 -4.70
C PRO A 216 -12.06 14.99 -6.08
N ASP A 217 -11.87 16.27 -6.41
CA ASP A 217 -12.32 16.82 -7.70
C ASP A 217 -11.50 16.24 -8.85
N ALA A 218 -10.18 16.07 -8.67
CA ALA A 218 -9.31 15.45 -9.67
C ALA A 218 -9.64 13.96 -9.85
N VAL A 219 -9.96 13.25 -8.76
CA VAL A 219 -10.36 11.83 -8.82
C VAL A 219 -11.70 11.67 -9.52
N ASP A 220 -12.69 12.52 -9.21
CA ASP A 220 -14.02 12.48 -9.81
C ASP A 220 -14.00 12.86 -11.31
N ALA A 221 -13.10 13.74 -11.71
CA ALA A 221 -12.93 14.15 -13.10
C ALA A 221 -12.29 13.07 -14.00
N ALA A 222 -11.62 12.09 -13.42
CA ALA A 222 -10.96 11.01 -14.16
C ALA A 222 -11.97 9.99 -14.72
N PRO A 223 -11.73 9.39 -15.89
CA PRO A 223 -12.57 8.34 -16.44
C PRO A 223 -12.43 7.00 -15.69
N THR A 224 -11.60 6.96 -14.66
CA THR A 224 -11.27 5.77 -13.87
C THR A 224 -12.42 5.35 -12.97
N THR A 225 -12.74 4.05 -12.95
CA THR A 225 -13.61 3.49 -11.90
C THR A 225 -12.80 3.33 -10.62
N VAL A 226 -13.05 4.17 -9.61
CA VAL A 226 -12.35 4.10 -8.31
C VAL A 226 -13.21 3.35 -7.30
N VAL A 227 -12.62 2.28 -6.73
CA VAL A 227 -13.22 1.47 -5.66
C VAL A 227 -12.33 1.56 -4.42
N ILE A 228 -12.87 2.15 -3.36
CA ILE A 228 -12.20 2.15 -2.06
C ILE A 228 -12.58 0.88 -1.32
N ALA A 229 -11.57 0.19 -0.76
CA ALA A 229 -11.74 -1.11 -0.15
C ALA A 229 -11.14 -1.17 1.26
N ALA A 230 -11.69 -2.04 2.11
CA ALA A 230 -11.14 -2.35 3.43
C ALA A 230 -11.35 -3.81 3.79
N GLY A 231 -10.47 -4.37 4.61
CA GLY A 231 -10.63 -5.70 5.17
C GLY A 231 -11.73 -5.77 6.22
N GLU A 232 -12.49 -6.85 6.25
CA GLU A 232 -13.56 -7.07 7.24
C GLU A 232 -13.01 -7.03 8.67
N GLU A 233 -11.82 -7.59 8.88
CA GLU A 233 -11.19 -7.73 10.19
C GLU A 233 -10.41 -6.47 10.61
N SER A 234 -10.01 -5.60 9.68
CA SER A 234 -9.28 -4.35 9.94
C SER A 234 -10.15 -3.08 9.84
N ARG A 235 -11.44 -3.22 9.58
CA ARG A 235 -12.37 -2.09 9.36
C ARG A 235 -12.36 -1.02 10.46
N ASN A 236 -12.10 -1.40 11.70
CA ASN A 236 -12.07 -0.51 12.87
C ASN A 236 -10.66 -0.01 13.20
N GLN A 237 -9.63 -0.53 12.53
CA GLN A 237 -8.24 -0.07 12.67
C GLN A 237 -7.99 1.18 11.82
N VAL A 238 -6.88 1.87 12.05
CA VAL A 238 -6.56 3.13 11.36
C VAL A 238 -6.73 3.06 9.84
N PRO A 239 -6.15 2.07 9.10
CA PRO A 239 -6.26 2.06 7.65
C PRO A 239 -7.67 1.78 7.14
N GLY A 240 -8.44 0.90 7.82
CA GLY A 240 -9.82 0.62 7.47
C GLY A 240 -10.75 1.81 7.74
N ARG A 241 -10.54 2.51 8.85
CA ARG A 241 -11.26 3.76 9.18
C ARG A 241 -10.95 4.87 8.18
N ALA A 242 -9.67 5.01 7.79
CA ALA A 242 -9.27 5.98 6.77
C ALA A 242 -9.90 5.65 5.42
N ALA A 243 -9.93 4.38 5.02
CA ALA A 243 -10.63 3.94 3.80
C ALA A 243 -12.12 4.30 3.82
N ALA A 244 -12.80 4.10 4.95
CA ALA A 244 -14.21 4.47 5.08
C ALA A 244 -14.43 5.98 4.90
N GLU A 245 -13.57 6.83 5.47
CA GLU A 245 -13.66 8.28 5.29
C GLU A 245 -13.30 8.72 3.87
N VAL A 246 -12.31 8.10 3.23
CA VAL A 246 -11.98 8.34 1.81
C VAL A 246 -13.18 7.99 0.92
N ALA A 247 -13.81 6.82 1.13
CA ALA A 247 -15.02 6.43 0.38
C ALA A 247 -16.14 7.45 0.56
N ARG A 248 -16.37 7.92 1.80
CA ARG A 248 -17.38 8.94 2.10
C ARG A 248 -17.08 10.27 1.40
N ILE A 249 -15.81 10.72 1.38
CA ILE A 249 -15.39 11.95 0.70
C ILE A 249 -15.60 11.86 -0.81
N LEU A 250 -15.28 10.70 -1.41
CA LEU A 250 -15.46 10.44 -2.84
C LEU A 250 -16.92 10.08 -3.21
N GLY A 251 -17.83 9.98 -2.24
CA GLY A 251 -19.22 9.61 -2.50
C GLY A 251 -19.43 8.19 -3.02
N THR A 252 -18.49 7.27 -2.73
CA THR A 252 -18.53 5.87 -3.17
C THR A 252 -18.86 4.92 -2.01
N GLU A 253 -19.32 3.71 -2.33
CA GLU A 253 -19.50 2.65 -1.34
C GLU A 253 -18.13 2.03 -0.99
N LEU A 254 -17.91 1.76 0.29
CA LEU A 254 -16.75 1.02 0.76
C LEU A 254 -16.90 -0.47 0.41
N ALA A 255 -16.01 -1.00 -0.41
CA ALA A 255 -15.99 -2.43 -0.73
C ALA A 255 -15.30 -3.23 0.39
N MET A 256 -16.02 -4.18 0.98
CA MET A 256 -15.44 -5.05 2.00
C MET A 256 -14.76 -6.25 1.36
N PHE A 257 -13.52 -6.49 1.78
CA PHE A 257 -12.68 -7.61 1.37
C PHE A 257 -12.50 -8.61 2.51
N PRO A 258 -12.39 -9.91 2.21
CA PRO A 258 -12.13 -10.93 3.23
C PRO A 258 -10.84 -10.67 4.00
N SER A 259 -10.83 -11.02 5.31
CA SER A 259 -9.68 -10.93 6.18
C SER A 259 -9.30 -9.50 6.60
N HIS A 260 -8.02 -9.24 6.88
CA HIS A 260 -7.44 -8.03 7.47
C HIS A 260 -6.62 -7.24 6.43
N HIS A 261 -5.86 -6.22 6.88
CA HIS A 261 -5.01 -5.36 6.05
C HIS A 261 -4.10 -6.15 5.08
N GLY A 262 -3.49 -7.23 5.54
CA GLY A 262 -2.67 -8.15 4.72
C GLY A 262 -3.45 -9.36 4.19
N GLY A 263 -4.76 -9.28 4.02
CA GLY A 263 -5.64 -10.40 3.70
C GLY A 263 -5.32 -11.13 2.38
N PHE A 264 -4.57 -10.51 1.50
CA PHE A 264 -4.08 -11.07 0.23
C PHE A 264 -2.79 -11.90 0.39
N ASN A 265 -2.15 -11.87 1.55
CA ASN A 265 -0.96 -12.67 1.83
C ASN A 265 -1.35 -14.07 2.32
N GLY A 266 -0.60 -15.07 1.86
CA GLY A 266 -0.67 -16.42 2.41
C GLY A 266 0.01 -16.54 3.77
N GLY A 267 0.30 -17.77 4.17
CA GLY A 267 1.03 -18.09 5.39
C GLY A 267 0.21 -18.92 6.37
N GLU A 268 0.80 -19.16 7.54
CA GLU A 268 0.18 -19.91 8.63
C GLU A 268 0.16 -19.07 9.91
N GLY A 269 -0.79 -19.36 10.81
CA GLY A 269 -0.87 -18.72 12.11
C GLY A 269 -1.92 -17.62 12.19
N PRO A 270 -1.92 -16.83 13.28
CA PRO A 270 -3.01 -15.91 13.60
C PRO A 270 -3.08 -14.69 12.67
N TYR A 271 -2.05 -14.45 11.89
CA TYR A 271 -1.98 -13.34 10.92
C TYR A 271 -2.03 -13.82 9.46
N ALA A 272 -2.42 -15.08 9.23
CA ALA A 272 -2.61 -15.59 7.88
C ALA A 272 -3.80 -14.90 7.22
N GLY A 273 -3.60 -14.44 5.98
CA GLY A 273 -4.69 -13.91 5.17
C GLY A 273 -5.59 -14.99 4.57
N LYS A 274 -6.47 -14.56 3.68
CA LYS A 274 -7.38 -15.43 2.91
C LYS A 274 -7.20 -15.15 1.42
N PRO A 275 -6.01 -15.43 0.84
CA PRO A 275 -5.65 -14.97 -0.50
C PRO A 275 -6.58 -15.49 -1.59
N VAL A 276 -7.13 -16.69 -1.46
CA VAL A 276 -8.08 -17.26 -2.43
C VAL A 276 -9.38 -16.45 -2.47
N GLU A 277 -9.98 -16.21 -1.30
CA GLU A 277 -11.21 -15.44 -1.17
C GLU A 277 -10.97 -13.97 -1.52
N PHE A 278 -9.82 -13.43 -1.13
CA PHE A 278 -9.41 -12.07 -1.47
C PHE A 278 -9.29 -11.89 -2.98
N ALA A 279 -8.62 -12.83 -3.67
CA ALA A 279 -8.49 -12.82 -5.13
C ALA A 279 -9.84 -12.94 -5.84
N ALA A 280 -10.73 -13.79 -5.33
CA ALA A 280 -12.09 -13.92 -5.86
C ALA A 280 -12.86 -12.59 -5.76
N LYS A 281 -12.75 -11.90 -4.61
CA LYS A 281 -13.35 -10.59 -4.41
C LYS A 281 -12.73 -9.52 -5.32
N LEU A 282 -11.40 -9.53 -5.47
CA LEU A 282 -10.72 -8.60 -6.37
C LEU A 282 -11.17 -8.79 -7.82
N ARG A 283 -11.32 -10.03 -8.30
CA ARG A 283 -11.88 -10.30 -9.64
C ARG A 283 -13.29 -9.77 -9.82
N GLU A 284 -14.16 -9.95 -8.83
CA GLU A 284 -15.55 -9.41 -8.85
C GLU A 284 -15.53 -7.89 -9.01
N VAL A 285 -14.64 -7.21 -8.28
CA VAL A 285 -14.55 -5.75 -8.30
C VAL A 285 -13.96 -5.23 -9.61
N LEU A 286 -12.93 -5.90 -10.14
CA LEU A 286 -12.29 -5.53 -11.42
C LEU A 286 -13.20 -5.77 -12.65
N ALA A 287 -14.25 -6.55 -12.50
CA ALA A 287 -15.20 -6.83 -13.58
C ALA A 287 -16.33 -5.77 -13.72
N ARG A 288 -16.32 -4.76 -12.86
CA ARG A 288 -17.31 -3.65 -12.89
C ARG A 288 -16.96 -2.63 -13.96
#